data_a6b76c02a9bcd5462ef10c834b743adc
#
_entry.id   a6b76c02a9bcd5462ef10c834b743adc
#
_cell.length_a   1.000
_cell.length_b   1.000
_cell.length_c   1.000
_cell.angle_alpha   90.00
_cell.angle_beta   90.00
_cell.angle_gamma   90.00
#
_symmetry.space_group_name_H-M   'P 1'
#
loop_
_entity.id
_entity.type
_entity.pdbx_description
1 polymer ?
#
loop_
_entity_poly.entity_id
_entity_poly.type
_entity_poly.pdbx_seq_one_letter_code
_entity_poly.pdbx_strand_id
1 'polypeptide(L)'
;MVGVDIDSPALAGRRPRRMRTTPVMRRLVAEARLGVEGIEAPRPIESLPGVVQHTRDSLRAEAVALAELGVPGLILFGVPERKDATGSGAWDPDGIVQLAIADLKAEVGDSMVVMADLCLDEYTDHGHCGVVDQAGRVDNDATVDLYRRVASAQAAAGLGVPA
;
A
#
# COMPACT_ATOMS: atom_id res chain seq x y z
N MET A 1 23.61 -19.12 -10.90
CA MET A 1 22.35 -18.46 -11.35
C MET A 1 21.42 -19.58 -11.79
N VAL A 2 20.51 -20.03 -10.94
CA VAL A 2 19.48 -21.03 -11.31
C VAL A 2 18.36 -20.25 -11.99
N GLY A 3 18.28 -20.34 -13.30
CA GLY A 3 17.19 -19.75 -14.07
C GLY A 3 15.87 -20.35 -13.63
N VAL A 4 14.93 -19.54 -13.21
CA VAL A 4 13.56 -19.98 -12.97
C VAL A 4 12.94 -20.25 -14.33
N ASP A 5 12.64 -21.51 -14.62
CA ASP A 5 11.89 -21.90 -15.80
C ASP A 5 10.43 -21.41 -15.67
N ILE A 6 10.14 -20.28 -16.33
CA ILE A 6 8.84 -19.62 -16.31
C ILE A 6 7.76 -20.43 -17.06
N ASP A 7 8.15 -21.42 -17.85
CA ASP A 7 7.23 -22.31 -18.59
C ASP A 7 6.98 -23.63 -17.84
N SER A 8 7.50 -23.79 -16.62
CA SER A 8 7.29 -24.96 -15.81
C SER A 8 5.79 -25.23 -15.56
N PRO A 9 5.32 -26.46 -15.73
CA PRO A 9 3.93 -26.85 -15.41
C PRO A 9 3.52 -26.51 -13.97
N ALA A 10 4.48 -26.48 -13.03
CA ALA A 10 4.25 -26.08 -11.64
C ALA A 10 3.85 -24.60 -11.50
N LEU A 11 4.20 -23.75 -12.46
CA LEU A 11 3.84 -22.34 -12.49
C LEU A 11 2.58 -22.06 -13.34
N ALA A 12 2.14 -23.02 -14.16
CA ALA A 12 0.97 -22.86 -15.03
C ALA A 12 -0.32 -22.57 -14.22
N GLY A 13 -0.44 -23.11 -12.99
CA GLY A 13 -1.55 -22.82 -12.07
C GLY A 13 -1.41 -21.51 -11.29
N ARG A 14 -0.23 -20.86 -11.35
CA ARG A 14 0.09 -19.62 -10.62
C ARG A 14 0.18 -18.39 -11.50
N ARG A 15 -0.21 -18.50 -12.77
CA ARG A 15 -0.28 -17.33 -13.66
C ARG A 15 -1.26 -16.32 -13.07
N PRO A 16 -0.87 -15.02 -12.92
CA PRO A 16 -1.77 -14.00 -12.44
C PRO A 16 -3.03 -14.01 -13.30
N ARG A 17 -4.19 -14.20 -12.68
CA ARG A 17 -5.47 -14.06 -13.38
C ARG A 17 -5.59 -12.61 -13.81
N ARG A 18 -6.14 -12.35 -14.99
CA ARG A 18 -6.42 -10.99 -15.43
C ARG A 18 -7.28 -10.30 -14.37
N MET A 19 -6.85 -9.15 -13.85
CA MET A 19 -7.57 -8.42 -12.81
C MET A 19 -9.04 -8.09 -13.17
N ARG A 20 -9.37 -8.04 -14.45
CA ARG A 20 -10.73 -7.76 -14.96
C ARG A 20 -11.60 -9.01 -15.17
N THR A 21 -11.42 -10.06 -14.40
CA THR A 21 -12.20 -11.31 -14.57
C THR A 21 -13.62 -11.19 -14.04
N THR A 22 -13.87 -10.34 -13.05
CA THR A 22 -15.21 -10.15 -12.48
C THR A 22 -15.82 -8.80 -12.88
N PRO A 23 -17.18 -8.67 -12.89
CA PRO A 23 -17.83 -7.37 -13.11
C PRO A 23 -17.38 -6.30 -12.11
N VAL A 24 -17.14 -6.66 -10.85
CA VAL A 24 -16.66 -5.75 -9.81
C VAL A 24 -15.26 -5.24 -10.16
N MET A 25 -14.34 -6.14 -10.50
CA MET A 25 -12.98 -5.75 -10.88
C MET A 25 -12.92 -4.92 -12.18
N ARG A 26 -13.90 -5.08 -13.08
CA ARG A 26 -14.00 -4.23 -14.27
C ARG A 26 -14.43 -2.81 -13.97
N ARG A 27 -15.13 -2.58 -12.87
CA ARG A 27 -15.59 -1.27 -12.42
C ARG A 27 -14.67 -0.64 -11.39
N LEU A 28 -13.62 -1.35 -10.99
CA LEU A 28 -12.71 -0.87 -9.96
C LEU A 28 -12.01 0.40 -10.47
N VAL A 29 -12.38 1.52 -9.88
CA VAL A 29 -11.67 2.79 -9.93
C VAL A 29 -11.13 3.01 -8.54
N ALA A 30 -9.80 3.03 -8.40
CA ALA A 30 -9.16 3.29 -7.13
C ALA A 30 -8.82 4.77 -7.01
N GLU A 31 -9.18 5.35 -5.88
CA GLU A 31 -8.77 6.69 -5.49
C GLU A 31 -7.52 6.60 -4.62
N ALA A 32 -6.51 7.41 -4.92
CA ALA A 32 -5.29 7.48 -4.13
C ALA A 32 -5.48 8.40 -2.92
N ARG A 33 -5.06 7.94 -1.73
CA ARG A 33 -5.10 8.72 -0.49
C ARG A 33 -3.80 8.55 0.28
N LEU A 34 -3.34 9.64 0.87
CA LEU A 34 -2.12 9.68 1.65
C LEU A 34 -2.46 9.73 3.14
N GLY A 35 -2.12 8.69 3.88
CA GLY A 35 -2.12 8.68 5.34
C GLY A 35 -0.78 9.21 5.86
N VAL A 36 -0.79 10.24 6.68
CA VAL A 36 0.42 10.87 7.22
C VAL A 36 0.48 10.69 8.71
N GLU A 37 1.64 10.24 9.20
CA GLU A 37 1.94 10.13 10.61
C GLU A 37 2.21 11.50 11.23
N GLY A 38 1.81 11.69 12.48
CA GLY A 38 2.18 12.87 13.29
C GLY A 38 1.50 14.19 12.91
N ILE A 39 0.48 14.19 12.05
CA ILE A 39 -0.31 15.40 11.78
C ILE A 39 -1.62 15.43 12.56
N GLU A 40 -2.00 16.60 13.08
CA GLU A 40 -3.22 16.79 13.87
C GLU A 40 -4.45 17.15 13.02
N ALA A 41 -4.24 17.65 11.80
CA ALA A 41 -5.29 18.02 10.86
C ALA A 41 -4.89 17.69 9.41
N PRO A 42 -5.87 17.48 8.51
CA PRO A 42 -5.61 17.29 7.09
C PRO A 42 -4.79 18.45 6.52
N ARG A 43 -3.76 18.13 5.73
CA ARG A 43 -2.84 19.12 5.15
C ARG A 43 -2.95 19.13 3.63
N PRO A 44 -3.31 20.26 3.00
CA PRO A 44 -3.32 20.38 1.54
C PRO A 44 -1.95 20.12 0.92
N ILE A 45 -1.94 19.50 -0.25
CA ILE A 45 -0.73 19.32 -1.06
C ILE A 45 -0.71 20.44 -2.10
N GLU A 46 0.23 21.39 -1.96
CA GLU A 46 0.29 22.58 -2.81
C GLU A 46 0.38 22.26 -4.30
N SER A 47 1.13 21.21 -4.67
CA SER A 47 1.31 20.78 -6.05
C SER A 47 0.11 20.02 -6.62
N LEU A 48 -0.88 19.62 -5.78
CA LEU A 48 -2.04 18.83 -6.17
C LEU A 48 -3.33 19.48 -5.64
N PRO A 49 -3.88 20.49 -6.33
CA PRO A 49 -5.07 21.18 -5.88
C PRO A 49 -6.25 20.23 -5.63
N GLY A 50 -6.85 20.33 -4.44
CA GLY A 50 -7.96 19.48 -4.01
C GLY A 50 -7.53 18.14 -3.39
N VAL A 51 -6.23 17.82 -3.35
CA VAL A 51 -5.72 16.64 -2.67
C VAL A 51 -5.13 17.05 -1.33
N VAL A 52 -5.40 16.24 -0.31
CA VAL A 52 -4.88 16.47 1.05
C VAL A 52 -4.14 15.24 1.57
N GLN A 53 -3.21 15.48 2.47
CA GLN A 53 -2.67 14.46 3.35
C GLN A 53 -3.63 14.30 4.52
N HIS A 54 -4.03 13.07 4.80
CA HIS A 54 -5.03 12.76 5.80
C HIS A 54 -4.42 12.37 7.15
N THR A 55 -5.07 12.78 8.24
CA THR A 55 -4.95 12.09 9.52
C THR A 55 -5.71 10.75 9.43
N ARG A 56 -5.52 9.85 10.40
CA ARG A 56 -6.31 8.60 10.49
C ARG A 56 -7.82 8.90 10.53
N ASP A 57 -8.24 9.88 11.33
CA ASP A 57 -9.66 10.24 11.48
C ASP A 57 -10.24 10.82 10.19
N SER A 58 -9.55 11.75 9.54
CA SER A 58 -10.03 12.32 8.29
C SER A 58 -10.02 11.32 7.14
N LEU A 59 -9.10 10.34 7.16
CA LEU A 59 -9.06 9.27 6.18
C LEU A 59 -10.28 8.34 6.32
N ARG A 60 -10.68 8.00 7.55
CA ARG A 60 -11.90 7.22 7.80
C ARG A 60 -13.15 7.94 7.27
N ALA A 61 -13.28 9.22 7.60
CA ALA A 61 -14.41 10.03 7.13
C ALA A 61 -14.46 10.13 5.60
N GLU A 62 -13.31 10.34 4.95
CA GLU A 62 -13.20 10.37 3.50
C GLU A 62 -13.57 9.03 2.86
N ALA A 63 -13.10 7.92 3.41
CA ALA A 63 -13.42 6.59 2.91
C ALA A 63 -14.92 6.27 2.98
N VAL A 64 -15.59 6.66 4.06
CA VAL A 64 -17.06 6.52 4.19
C VAL A 64 -17.75 7.36 3.10
N ALA A 65 -17.36 8.62 2.93
CA ALA A 65 -17.95 9.49 1.90
C ALA A 65 -17.75 8.92 0.49
N LEU A 66 -16.56 8.39 0.18
CA LEU A 66 -16.28 7.74 -1.10
C LEU A 66 -17.11 6.47 -1.31
N ALA A 67 -17.30 5.67 -0.26
CA ALA A 67 -18.14 4.48 -0.31
C ALA A 67 -19.61 4.83 -0.59
N GLU A 68 -20.14 5.88 0.03
CA GLU A 68 -21.49 6.41 -0.22
C GLU A 68 -21.66 6.92 -1.65
N LEU A 69 -20.60 7.47 -2.24
CA LEU A 69 -20.58 7.87 -3.66
C LEU A 69 -20.42 6.68 -4.61
N GLY A 70 -20.27 5.46 -4.08
CA GLY A 70 -20.11 4.24 -4.89
C GLY A 70 -18.70 4.03 -5.46
N VAL A 71 -17.68 4.66 -4.90
CA VAL A 71 -16.28 4.41 -5.27
C VAL A 71 -15.90 3.00 -4.80
N PRO A 72 -15.53 2.08 -5.71
CA PRO A 72 -15.39 0.68 -5.35
C PRO A 72 -14.03 0.32 -4.75
N GLY A 73 -13.07 1.24 -4.73
CA GLY A 73 -11.73 0.96 -4.20
C GLY A 73 -10.93 2.20 -3.87
N LEU A 74 -10.03 2.03 -2.92
CA LEU A 74 -9.13 3.06 -2.43
C LEU A 74 -7.72 2.46 -2.31
N ILE A 75 -6.71 3.20 -2.77
CA ILE A 75 -5.31 2.84 -2.59
C ILE A 75 -4.65 3.80 -1.61
N LEU A 76 -3.94 3.23 -0.62
CA LEU A 76 -3.24 3.95 0.43
C LEU A 76 -1.77 4.12 0.08
N PHE A 77 -1.27 5.32 0.33
CA PHE A 77 0.15 5.64 0.41
C PHE A 77 0.46 6.12 1.82
N GLY A 78 1.54 5.65 2.41
CA GLY A 78 1.94 6.04 3.75
C GLY A 78 3.05 7.08 3.72
N VAL A 79 2.93 8.10 4.56
CA VAL A 79 4.00 9.08 4.77
C VAL A 79 4.42 8.99 6.24
N PRO A 80 5.50 8.26 6.56
CA PRO A 80 5.97 8.10 7.93
C PRO A 80 6.61 9.39 8.45
N GLU A 81 6.62 9.56 9.76
CA GLU A 81 7.33 10.67 10.41
C GLU A 81 8.84 10.52 10.29
N ARG A 82 9.34 9.29 10.32
CA ARG A 82 10.76 8.97 10.24
C ARG A 82 11.05 8.03 9.08
N LYS A 83 12.18 8.27 8.45
CA LYS A 83 12.71 7.45 7.37
C LYS A 83 14.07 6.90 7.77
N ASP A 84 14.43 5.72 7.25
CA ASP A 84 15.74 5.11 7.45
C ASP A 84 16.24 4.44 6.16
N ALA A 85 17.48 3.93 6.20
CA ALA A 85 18.12 3.35 5.01
C ALA A 85 17.43 2.06 4.50
N THR A 86 16.58 1.44 5.28
CA THR A 86 15.86 0.20 4.91
C THR A 86 14.37 0.43 4.71
N GLY A 87 13.84 1.57 5.14
CA GLY A 87 12.43 1.86 5.11
C GLY A 87 11.63 1.06 6.15
N SER A 88 12.18 0.89 7.37
CA SER A 88 11.62 -0.02 8.37
C SER A 88 10.19 0.29 8.78
N GLY A 89 9.75 1.53 8.69
CA GLY A 89 8.35 1.93 8.94
C GLY A 89 7.33 1.27 8.00
N ALA A 90 7.76 0.75 6.85
CA ALA A 90 6.87 0.10 5.89
C ALA A 90 6.29 -1.24 6.41
N TRP A 91 6.99 -1.93 7.30
CA TRP A 91 6.52 -3.19 7.90
C TRP A 91 6.34 -3.12 9.41
N ASP A 92 6.40 -1.93 10.00
CA ASP A 92 6.07 -1.74 11.41
C ASP A 92 4.60 -2.08 11.64
N PRO A 93 4.25 -2.99 12.58
CA PRO A 93 2.86 -3.30 12.90
C PRO A 93 2.04 -2.06 13.30
N ASP A 94 2.68 -1.07 13.91
CA ASP A 94 2.09 0.19 14.32
C ASP A 94 2.35 1.33 13.30
N GLY A 95 2.85 0.99 12.11
CA GLY A 95 3.10 1.93 11.03
C GLY A 95 1.81 2.53 10.47
N ILE A 96 1.90 3.73 9.91
CA ILE A 96 0.73 4.50 9.48
C ILE A 96 -0.17 3.75 8.49
N VAL A 97 0.39 2.97 7.56
CA VAL A 97 -0.39 2.20 6.59
C VAL A 97 -1.10 1.03 7.26
N GLN A 98 -0.44 0.30 8.16
CA GLN A 98 -1.02 -0.82 8.89
C GLN A 98 -2.21 -0.34 9.76
N LEU A 99 -2.03 0.75 10.46
CA LEU A 99 -3.09 1.37 11.26
C LEU A 99 -4.24 1.87 10.36
N ALA A 100 -3.93 2.50 9.23
CA ALA A 100 -4.93 2.97 8.28
C ALA A 100 -5.72 1.81 7.65
N ILE A 101 -5.08 0.70 7.29
CA ILE A 101 -5.75 -0.51 6.78
C ILE A 101 -6.76 -1.01 7.82
N ALA A 102 -6.33 -1.17 9.07
CA ALA A 102 -7.20 -1.65 10.14
C ALA A 102 -8.40 -0.72 10.36
N ASP A 103 -8.16 0.59 10.41
CA ASP A 103 -9.20 1.60 10.54
C ASP A 103 -10.21 1.53 9.39
N LEU A 104 -9.73 1.51 8.16
CA LEU A 104 -10.59 1.46 6.97
C LEU A 104 -11.40 0.18 6.89
N LYS A 105 -10.79 -0.97 7.21
CA LYS A 105 -11.53 -2.24 7.25
C LYS A 105 -12.62 -2.24 8.31
N ALA A 106 -12.42 -1.58 9.43
CA ALA A 106 -13.45 -1.40 10.45
C ALA A 106 -14.59 -0.49 10.00
N GLU A 107 -14.29 0.57 9.22
CA GLU A 107 -15.31 1.56 8.81
C GLU A 107 -16.08 1.12 7.57
N VAL A 108 -15.39 0.69 6.50
CA VAL A 108 -16.04 0.40 5.21
C VAL A 108 -16.28 -1.09 4.95
N GLY A 109 -15.66 -1.98 5.73
CA GLY A 109 -15.85 -3.42 5.64
C GLY A 109 -15.63 -3.95 4.22
N ASP A 110 -16.63 -4.62 3.67
CA ASP A 110 -16.62 -5.19 2.32
C ASP A 110 -17.26 -4.27 1.26
N SER A 111 -17.69 -3.05 1.63
CA SER A 111 -18.28 -2.09 0.70
C SER A 111 -17.25 -1.49 -0.26
N MET A 112 -15.96 -1.54 0.11
CA MET A 112 -14.86 -0.99 -0.67
C MET A 112 -13.65 -1.92 -0.65
N VAL A 113 -12.93 -2.01 -1.77
CA VAL A 113 -11.62 -2.69 -1.83
C VAL A 113 -10.56 -1.72 -1.31
N VAL A 114 -9.93 -2.07 -0.20
CA VAL A 114 -8.76 -1.35 0.31
C VAL A 114 -7.51 -1.98 -0.29
N MET A 115 -6.67 -1.16 -0.90
CA MET A 115 -5.35 -1.50 -1.42
C MET A 115 -4.30 -0.66 -0.71
N ALA A 116 -3.09 -1.16 -0.63
CA ALA A 116 -1.95 -0.38 -0.15
C ALA A 116 -0.80 -0.49 -1.14
N ASP A 117 -0.04 0.58 -1.25
CA ASP A 117 1.19 0.57 -2.02
C ASP A 117 2.22 -0.37 -1.39
N LEU A 118 2.92 -1.12 -2.23
CA LEU A 118 3.98 -2.04 -1.84
C LEU A 118 5.32 -1.49 -2.35
N CYS A 119 5.69 -0.32 -1.85
CA CYS A 119 6.95 0.33 -2.17
C CYS A 119 7.67 0.79 -0.90
N LEU A 120 8.95 1.12 -1.01
CA LEU A 120 9.79 1.55 0.11
C LEU A 120 10.23 3.01 0.01
N ASP A 121 10.01 3.68 -1.11
CA ASP A 121 10.52 5.04 -1.36
C ASP A 121 9.96 6.11 -0.41
N GLU A 122 8.70 5.96 0.02
CA GLU A 122 8.13 6.82 1.04
C GLU A 122 8.79 6.63 2.42
N TYR A 123 9.43 5.47 2.66
CA TYR A 123 9.97 5.06 3.96
C TYR A 123 11.49 5.13 4.02
N THR A 124 12.18 5.11 2.87
CA THR A 124 13.64 5.22 2.81
C THR A 124 14.11 6.67 2.86
N ASP A 125 15.21 6.93 3.57
CA ASP A 125 15.80 8.27 3.69
C ASP A 125 16.45 8.76 2.40
N HIS A 126 16.86 7.83 1.54
CA HIS A 126 17.44 8.09 0.21
C HIS A 126 16.41 8.10 -0.93
N GLY A 127 15.12 7.76 -0.68
CA GLY A 127 14.04 7.82 -1.66
C GLY A 127 14.08 6.76 -2.77
N HIS A 128 14.87 5.68 -2.63
CA HIS A 128 14.83 4.54 -3.55
C HIS A 128 13.81 3.50 -3.08
N CYS A 129 13.20 2.80 -4.04
CA CYS A 129 12.23 1.73 -3.79
C CYS A 129 12.87 0.44 -3.25
N GLY A 130 14.12 0.45 -2.82
CA GLY A 130 14.82 -0.73 -2.31
C GLY A 130 16.08 -0.37 -1.52
N VAL A 131 16.69 -1.41 -0.96
CA VAL A 131 17.95 -1.29 -0.21
C VAL A 131 19.08 -0.92 -1.16
N VAL A 132 19.89 0.04 -0.76
CA VAL A 132 21.03 0.51 -1.56
C VAL A 132 22.32 -0.06 -0.98
N ASP A 133 23.17 -0.66 -1.85
CA ASP A 133 24.47 -1.18 -1.48
C ASP A 133 25.52 -0.05 -1.28
N GLN A 134 26.72 -0.41 -0.82
CA GLN A 134 27.79 0.56 -0.61
C GLN A 134 28.27 1.27 -1.88
N ALA A 135 27.90 0.76 -3.07
CA ALA A 135 28.20 1.36 -4.36
C ALA A 135 27.04 2.24 -4.88
N GLY A 136 25.98 2.46 -4.09
CA GLY A 136 24.82 3.25 -4.46
C GLY A 136 23.85 2.53 -5.41
N ARG A 137 23.90 1.19 -5.51
CA ARG A 137 23.02 0.41 -6.38
C ARG A 137 21.99 -0.32 -5.54
N VAL A 138 20.78 -0.49 -6.08
CA VAL A 138 19.74 -1.27 -5.42
C VAL A 138 20.14 -2.75 -5.36
N ASP A 139 20.17 -3.30 -4.14
CA ASP A 139 20.31 -4.73 -3.88
C ASP A 139 18.93 -5.39 -4.04
N ASN A 140 18.75 -6.10 -5.15
CA ASN A 140 17.47 -6.70 -5.49
C ASN A 140 17.04 -7.79 -4.48
N ASP A 141 17.95 -8.64 -4.05
CA ASP A 141 17.61 -9.78 -3.19
C ASP A 141 17.23 -9.30 -1.78
N ALA A 142 18.01 -8.38 -1.22
CA ALA A 142 17.67 -7.73 0.05
C ALA A 142 16.36 -6.97 -0.04
N THR A 143 16.11 -6.27 -1.15
CA THR A 143 14.86 -5.53 -1.39
C THR A 143 13.64 -6.45 -1.43
N VAL A 144 13.72 -7.58 -2.15
CA VAL A 144 12.62 -8.57 -2.23
C VAL A 144 12.29 -9.14 -0.86
N ASP A 145 13.29 -9.37 -0.01
CA ASP A 145 13.04 -9.84 1.36
C ASP A 145 12.31 -8.80 2.21
N LEU A 146 12.61 -7.52 2.03
CA LEU A 146 11.86 -6.44 2.69
C LEU A 146 10.42 -6.36 2.17
N TYR A 147 10.21 -6.46 0.86
CA TYR A 147 8.85 -6.47 0.29
C TYR A 147 7.99 -7.62 0.83
N ARG A 148 8.58 -8.79 1.09
CA ARG A 148 7.85 -9.89 1.77
C ARG A 148 7.40 -9.49 3.18
N ARG A 149 8.23 -8.76 3.93
CA ARG A 149 7.86 -8.25 5.26
C ARG A 149 6.73 -7.24 5.17
N VAL A 150 6.82 -6.27 4.24
CA VAL A 150 5.76 -5.27 4.01
C VAL A 150 4.44 -5.96 3.66
N ALA A 151 4.45 -6.88 2.69
CA ALA A 151 3.25 -7.62 2.30
C ALA A 151 2.65 -8.41 3.47
N SER A 152 3.51 -9.04 4.31
CA SER A 152 3.05 -9.77 5.48
C SER A 152 2.43 -8.86 6.54
N ALA A 153 3.03 -7.68 6.78
CA ALA A 153 2.51 -6.71 7.74
C ALA A 153 1.17 -6.11 7.27
N GLN A 154 1.06 -5.75 5.98
CA GLN A 154 -0.18 -5.27 5.38
C GLN A 154 -1.29 -6.33 5.44
N ALA A 155 -0.97 -7.60 5.13
CA ALA A 155 -1.93 -8.70 5.24
C ALA A 155 -2.38 -8.92 6.70
N ALA A 156 -1.46 -8.85 7.68
CA ALA A 156 -1.77 -8.96 9.09
C ALA A 156 -2.68 -7.82 9.59
N ALA A 157 -2.55 -6.62 9.00
CA ALA A 157 -3.42 -5.47 9.28
C ALA A 157 -4.83 -5.61 8.67
N GLY A 158 -5.09 -6.65 7.89
CA GLY A 158 -6.39 -6.91 7.27
C GLY A 158 -6.46 -6.58 5.78
N LEU A 159 -5.33 -6.24 5.14
CA LEU A 159 -5.28 -6.12 3.69
C LEU A 159 -5.40 -7.52 3.07
N GLY A 160 -6.52 -7.81 2.49
CA GLY A 160 -6.75 -9.08 1.82
C GLY A 160 -7.88 -8.95 0.82
N VAL A 161 -7.75 -9.62 -0.33
CA VAL A 161 -8.88 -9.91 -1.18
C VAL A 161 -9.66 -11.01 -0.47
N PRO A 162 -10.92 -10.80 -0.05
CA PRO A 162 -11.74 -11.90 0.44
C PRO A 162 -11.75 -13.00 -0.62
N ALA A 163 -11.60 -14.25 -0.19
CA ALA A 163 -11.56 -15.43 -1.03
C ALA A 163 -12.90 -15.60 -1.80
#